data_30e80e72d8519e8c7f9409dee7fdb95d
#
_entry.id   30e80e72d8519e8c7f9409dee7fdb95d
#
_cell.length_a   1.000
_cell.length_b   1.000
_cell.length_c   1.000
_cell.angle_alpha   90.00
_cell.angle_beta   90.00
_cell.angle_gamma   90.00
#
_symmetry.space_group_name_H-M   'P 1'
#
loop_
_entity.id
_entity.type
_entity.pdbx_description
1 polymer ?
#
loop_
_entity_poly.entity_id
_entity_poly.type
_entity_poly.pdbx_seq_one_letter_code
_entity_poly.pdbx_strand_id
1 'polypeptide(L)'
;MAKKSYYTGCHNDFYYLDNLDKYMFQDAREWVTCRKCNGAGSIHGNLCPVCKGSGQIEQVAVNYKSDWERKVFIFCDHNPFVTKWGYEPFAISYFSPVHMRQSIYKPDIYVECEYADGTRERWLIEVKPVAYSVMPQAPKPLAEGATAKQVSNFQKRNIAYQRKSMDVATNYAKWDAAEKWCQLHGVNWLILNESNTMGLFSSKKGV
;
A
#
# COMPACT_ATOMS: atom_id res chain seq x y z
N MET A 1 21.87 -14.61 7.70
CA MET A 1 20.59 -14.38 7.00
C MET A 1 20.50 -12.90 6.66
N ALA A 2 20.57 -12.53 5.38
CA ALA A 2 20.49 -11.14 4.94
C ALA A 2 19.05 -10.64 5.15
N LYS A 3 18.90 -9.54 5.90
CA LYS A 3 17.61 -8.82 6.00
C LYS A 3 17.26 -8.31 4.60
N LYS A 4 16.23 -8.88 3.98
CA LYS A 4 15.63 -8.31 2.76
C LYS A 4 15.22 -6.87 3.09
N SER A 5 15.82 -5.90 2.40
CA SER A 5 15.40 -4.51 2.42
C SER A 5 13.99 -4.44 1.86
N TYR A 6 13.04 -3.92 2.61
CA TYR A 6 11.64 -3.73 2.17
C TYR A 6 11.48 -2.60 1.15
N TYR A 7 12.57 -1.91 0.82
CA TYR A 7 12.64 -0.83 -0.16
C TYR A 7 13.81 -1.08 -1.11
N THR A 8 13.72 -2.12 -1.90
CA THR A 8 14.61 -2.27 -3.05
C THR A 8 13.87 -1.79 -4.29
N GLY A 9 14.20 -0.57 -4.70
CA GLY A 9 14.06 -0.10 -6.07
C GLY A 9 12.64 -0.11 -6.64
N CYS A 10 12.31 0.89 -7.42
CA CYS A 10 11.12 0.93 -8.27
C CYS A 10 11.05 -0.35 -9.11
N HIS A 11 10.45 -1.40 -8.57
CA HIS A 11 10.03 -2.52 -9.37
C HIS A 11 8.79 -2.04 -10.14
N ASN A 12 8.82 -2.11 -11.45
CA ASN A 12 7.65 -1.96 -12.31
C ASN A 12 6.76 -3.21 -12.18
N ASP A 13 6.43 -3.58 -10.94
CA ASP A 13 5.59 -4.72 -10.66
C ASP A 13 4.13 -4.24 -10.62
N PHE A 14 3.30 -4.89 -11.43
CA PHE A 14 1.89 -4.56 -11.55
C PHE A 14 1.04 -5.69 -10.98
N TYR A 15 -0.01 -5.32 -10.25
CA TYR A 15 -1.13 -6.17 -9.97
C TYR A 15 -2.21 -5.94 -11.02
N TYR A 16 -2.63 -7.01 -11.68
CA TYR A 16 -3.71 -6.98 -12.67
C TYR A 16 -5.00 -7.41 -11.98
N LEU A 17 -6.03 -6.57 -12.08
CA LEU A 17 -7.30 -6.79 -11.41
C LEU A 17 -8.09 -7.91 -12.07
N ASP A 18 -8.70 -8.76 -11.25
CA ASP A 18 -9.67 -9.78 -11.69
C ASP A 18 -11.10 -9.22 -11.68
N ASN A 19 -11.40 -8.23 -10.82
CA ASN A 19 -12.73 -7.63 -10.65
C ASN A 19 -12.69 -6.12 -10.95
N LEU A 20 -12.67 -5.76 -12.24
CA LEU A 20 -12.52 -4.38 -12.70
C LEU A 20 -13.59 -3.43 -12.17
N ASP A 21 -14.80 -3.92 -11.95
CA ASP A 21 -15.95 -3.09 -11.51
C ASP A 21 -15.79 -2.58 -10.07
N LYS A 22 -14.94 -3.25 -9.27
CA LYS A 22 -14.62 -2.81 -7.91
C LYS A 22 -13.58 -1.68 -7.88
N TYR A 23 -12.83 -1.46 -8.95
CA TYR A 23 -11.81 -0.43 -8.96
C TYR A 23 -12.41 0.94 -9.24
N MET A 24 -12.09 1.92 -8.38
CA MET A 24 -12.75 3.22 -8.44
C MET A 24 -12.33 4.10 -9.63
N PHE A 25 -11.16 3.84 -10.22
CA PHE A 25 -10.65 4.57 -11.37
C PHE A 25 -11.01 3.82 -12.66
N GLN A 26 -12.19 4.09 -13.20
CA GLN A 26 -12.71 3.42 -14.38
C GLN A 26 -11.96 3.83 -15.67
N ASP A 27 -11.38 5.02 -15.69
CA ASP A 27 -10.52 5.54 -16.75
C ASP A 27 -9.13 4.85 -16.83
N ALA A 28 -8.77 4.09 -15.80
CA ALA A 28 -7.56 3.26 -15.82
C ALA A 28 -7.72 1.95 -16.63
N ARG A 29 -8.89 1.68 -17.21
CA ARG A 29 -9.14 0.49 -18.03
C ARG A 29 -8.48 0.64 -19.40
N GLU A 30 -7.76 -0.40 -19.77
CA GLU A 30 -7.10 -0.50 -21.07
C GLU A 30 -7.56 -1.77 -21.79
N TRP A 31 -7.74 -1.68 -23.12
CA TRP A 31 -7.97 -2.84 -23.96
C TRP A 31 -6.63 -3.47 -24.35
N VAL A 32 -6.44 -4.71 -23.99
CA VAL A 32 -5.23 -5.46 -24.29
C VAL A 32 -5.54 -6.73 -25.08
N THR A 33 -4.58 -7.17 -25.89
CA THR A 33 -4.70 -8.43 -26.65
C THR A 33 -4.94 -9.61 -25.70
N CYS A 34 -5.98 -10.38 -25.95
CA CYS A 34 -6.29 -11.57 -25.18
C CYS A 34 -5.18 -12.62 -25.31
N ARG A 35 -4.45 -12.83 -24.23
CA ARG A 35 -3.31 -13.79 -24.19
C ARG A 35 -3.76 -15.24 -24.41
N LYS A 36 -5.00 -15.60 -24.07
CA LYS A 36 -5.50 -16.97 -24.19
C LYS A 36 -5.63 -17.43 -25.65
N CYS A 37 -5.99 -16.52 -26.56
CA CYS A 37 -6.15 -16.80 -27.98
C CYS A 37 -5.20 -15.96 -28.87
N ASN A 38 -4.26 -15.24 -28.27
CA ASN A 38 -3.32 -14.34 -28.94
C ASN A 38 -4.03 -13.34 -29.92
N GLY A 39 -5.17 -12.82 -29.50
CA GLY A 39 -5.97 -11.89 -30.29
C GLY A 39 -6.88 -12.53 -31.34
N ALA A 40 -6.83 -13.83 -31.55
CA ALA A 40 -7.59 -14.50 -32.61
C ALA A 40 -9.10 -14.56 -32.35
N GLY A 41 -9.55 -14.30 -31.11
CA GLY A 41 -10.97 -14.43 -30.71
C GLY A 41 -11.45 -15.88 -30.61
N SER A 42 -10.73 -16.85 -31.14
CA SER A 42 -11.09 -18.27 -31.15
C SER A 42 -9.93 -19.19 -30.77
N ILE A 43 -10.25 -20.39 -30.31
CA ILE A 43 -9.29 -21.46 -29.98
C ILE A 43 -9.87 -22.76 -30.56
N HIS A 44 -9.12 -23.43 -31.44
CA HIS A 44 -9.56 -24.67 -32.10
C HIS A 44 -10.96 -24.58 -32.74
N GLY A 45 -11.27 -23.43 -33.37
CA GLY A 45 -12.55 -23.19 -34.04
C GLY A 45 -13.73 -22.78 -33.12
N ASN A 46 -13.55 -22.79 -31.80
CA ASN A 46 -14.54 -22.33 -30.84
C ASN A 46 -14.20 -20.92 -30.34
N LEU A 47 -15.22 -20.16 -29.92
CA LEU A 47 -15.01 -18.86 -29.32
C LEU A 47 -14.09 -18.95 -28.10
N CYS A 48 -13.16 -18.02 -27.98
CA CYS A 48 -12.28 -17.95 -26.83
C CYS A 48 -13.12 -17.71 -25.55
N PRO A 49 -13.03 -18.55 -24.52
CA PRO A 49 -13.85 -18.42 -23.31
C PRO A 49 -13.52 -17.16 -22.49
N VAL A 50 -12.36 -16.55 -22.72
CA VAL A 50 -11.89 -15.34 -21.99
C VAL A 50 -12.40 -14.07 -22.68
N CYS A 51 -12.08 -13.86 -23.97
CA CYS A 51 -12.49 -12.66 -24.70
C CYS A 51 -13.81 -12.78 -25.45
N LYS A 52 -14.44 -13.96 -25.41
CA LYS A 52 -15.76 -14.24 -26.03
C LYS A 52 -15.81 -13.85 -27.52
N GLY A 53 -14.71 -13.99 -28.22
CA GLY A 53 -14.61 -13.71 -29.65
C GLY A 53 -14.00 -12.36 -30.02
N SER A 54 -13.89 -11.41 -29.11
CA SER A 54 -13.39 -10.06 -29.42
C SER A 54 -11.87 -10.01 -29.73
N GLY A 55 -11.11 -11.01 -29.30
CA GLY A 55 -9.64 -10.98 -29.38
C GLY A 55 -8.97 -10.04 -28.36
N GLN A 56 -9.73 -9.22 -27.65
CA GLN A 56 -9.26 -8.25 -26.66
C GLN A 56 -9.98 -8.45 -25.32
N ILE A 57 -9.35 -8.01 -24.24
CA ILE A 57 -9.95 -7.97 -22.89
C ILE A 57 -9.67 -6.61 -22.26
N GLU A 58 -10.59 -6.14 -21.43
CA GLU A 58 -10.31 -5.02 -20.54
C GLU A 58 -9.36 -5.45 -19.43
N GLN A 59 -8.44 -4.59 -19.08
CA GLN A 59 -7.47 -4.81 -18.02
C GLN A 59 -7.23 -3.52 -17.26
N VAL A 60 -7.03 -3.61 -15.94
CA VAL A 60 -6.46 -2.54 -15.11
C VAL A 60 -5.20 -3.08 -14.46
N ALA A 61 -4.12 -2.34 -14.57
CA ALA A 61 -2.84 -2.63 -13.93
C ALA A 61 -2.54 -1.58 -12.87
N VAL A 62 -2.38 -1.99 -11.62
CA VAL A 62 -2.02 -1.10 -10.50
C VAL A 62 -0.58 -1.38 -10.08
N ASN A 63 0.27 -0.36 -10.15
CA ASN A 63 1.66 -0.47 -9.70
C ASN A 63 1.70 -0.45 -8.17
N TYR A 64 2.32 -1.46 -7.56
CA TYR A 64 2.54 -1.52 -6.12
C TYR A 64 4.01 -1.27 -5.77
N LYS A 65 4.24 -0.66 -4.62
CA LYS A 65 5.57 -0.32 -4.10
C LYS A 65 6.11 -1.37 -3.13
N SER A 66 5.22 -2.23 -2.62
CA SER A 66 5.58 -3.28 -1.66
C SER A 66 4.71 -4.53 -1.84
N ASP A 67 5.24 -5.71 -1.47
CA ASP A 67 4.48 -6.96 -1.47
C ASP A 67 3.29 -6.92 -0.48
N TRP A 68 3.34 -6.06 0.52
CA TRP A 68 2.25 -5.83 1.45
C TRP A 68 1.07 -5.12 0.78
N GLU A 69 1.33 -4.05 0.03
CA GLU A 69 0.30 -3.38 -0.77
C GLU A 69 -0.34 -4.36 -1.76
N ARG A 70 0.47 -5.16 -2.46
CA ARG A 70 -0.03 -6.20 -3.38
C ARG A 70 -0.99 -7.17 -2.68
N LYS A 71 -0.69 -7.62 -1.46
CA LYS A 71 -1.58 -8.50 -0.69
C LYS A 71 -2.91 -7.83 -0.34
N VAL A 72 -2.88 -6.53 -0.01
CA VAL A 72 -4.11 -5.76 0.23
C VAL A 72 -4.92 -5.60 -1.06
N PHE A 73 -4.27 -5.38 -2.21
CA PHE A 73 -4.96 -5.33 -3.51
C PHE A 73 -5.68 -6.64 -3.80
N ILE A 74 -4.99 -7.78 -3.64
CA ILE A 74 -5.60 -9.12 -3.80
C ILE A 74 -6.81 -9.28 -2.86
N PHE A 75 -6.66 -8.89 -1.59
CA PHE A 75 -7.76 -8.93 -0.64
C PHE A 75 -8.94 -8.08 -1.09
N CYS A 76 -8.72 -6.82 -1.48
CA CYS A 76 -9.77 -5.93 -1.92
C CYS A 76 -10.47 -6.43 -3.19
N ASP A 77 -9.71 -6.95 -4.13
CA ASP A 77 -10.22 -7.44 -5.40
C ASP A 77 -11.12 -8.68 -5.21
N HIS A 78 -10.72 -9.62 -4.38
CA HIS A 78 -11.42 -10.90 -4.21
C HIS A 78 -12.41 -10.97 -3.05
N ASN A 79 -12.34 -10.04 -2.08
CA ASN A 79 -13.25 -10.08 -0.92
C ASN A 79 -14.68 -9.71 -1.36
N PRO A 80 -15.70 -10.57 -1.10
CA PRO A 80 -17.08 -10.33 -1.53
C PRO A 80 -17.73 -9.11 -0.84
N PHE A 81 -17.27 -8.73 0.35
CA PHE A 81 -17.78 -7.56 1.06
C PHE A 81 -17.20 -6.23 0.55
N VAL A 82 -16.09 -6.26 -0.17
CA VAL A 82 -15.53 -5.07 -0.81
C VAL A 82 -16.30 -4.78 -2.08
N THR A 83 -16.97 -3.64 -2.11
CA THR A 83 -17.74 -3.17 -3.26
C THR A 83 -16.95 -2.21 -4.13
N LYS A 84 -16.00 -1.46 -3.53
CA LYS A 84 -15.16 -0.51 -4.22
C LYS A 84 -13.81 -0.33 -3.54
N TRP A 85 -12.76 -0.13 -4.31
CA TRP A 85 -11.45 0.21 -3.78
C TRP A 85 -10.59 1.01 -4.76
N GLY A 86 -9.55 1.69 -4.28
CA GLY A 86 -8.60 2.42 -5.11
C GLY A 86 -7.27 2.62 -4.43
N TYR A 87 -6.22 2.71 -5.24
CA TYR A 87 -4.84 2.94 -4.78
C TYR A 87 -4.49 4.43 -4.90
N GLU A 88 -3.91 5.02 -3.85
CA GLU A 88 -3.56 6.44 -3.73
C GLU A 88 -4.67 7.42 -4.18
N PRO A 89 -5.94 7.23 -3.75
CA PRO A 89 -7.08 7.91 -4.38
C PRO A 89 -7.22 9.38 -4.00
N PHE A 90 -6.64 9.79 -2.87
CA PHE A 90 -6.81 11.14 -2.33
C PHE A 90 -5.47 11.82 -2.11
N ALA A 91 -5.48 13.14 -2.28
CA ALA A 91 -4.34 14.02 -1.98
C ALA A 91 -4.67 14.84 -0.73
N ILE A 92 -4.08 14.48 0.41
CA ILE A 92 -4.31 15.12 1.71
C ILE A 92 -3.16 16.07 2.01
N SER A 93 -3.49 17.33 2.31
CA SER A 93 -2.48 18.30 2.70
C SER A 93 -2.06 18.10 4.16
N TYR A 94 -0.76 18.14 4.43
CA TYR A 94 -0.20 18.09 5.78
C TYR A 94 0.97 19.04 5.92
N PHE A 95 1.27 19.50 7.15
CA PHE A 95 2.48 20.26 7.42
C PHE A 95 3.65 19.32 7.70
N SER A 96 4.68 19.38 6.84
CA SER A 96 5.89 18.57 7.01
C SER A 96 6.79 19.15 8.11
N PRO A 97 7.02 18.43 9.22
CA PRO A 97 7.89 18.92 10.30
C PRO A 97 9.37 18.95 9.91
N VAL A 98 9.77 18.17 8.90
CA VAL A 98 11.14 18.13 8.40
C VAL A 98 11.44 19.26 7.43
N HIS A 99 10.48 19.57 6.55
CA HIS A 99 10.65 20.62 5.53
C HIS A 99 10.03 21.95 5.91
N MET A 100 9.37 22.03 7.09
CA MET A 100 8.71 23.23 7.63
C MET A 100 7.78 23.91 6.60
N ARG A 101 7.03 23.10 5.83
CA ARG A 101 6.12 23.58 4.78
C ARG A 101 4.93 22.65 4.59
N GLN A 102 3.89 23.17 3.95
CA GLN A 102 2.79 22.36 3.45
C GLN A 102 3.28 21.38 2.38
N SER A 103 2.79 20.17 2.46
CA SER A 103 3.13 19.05 1.58
C SER A 103 1.89 18.22 1.31
N ILE A 104 1.93 17.40 0.28
CA ILE A 104 0.84 16.50 -0.09
C ILE A 104 1.20 15.07 0.33
N TYR A 105 0.23 14.40 0.91
CA TYR A 105 0.28 13.00 1.25
C TYR A 105 -0.83 12.24 0.51
N LYS A 106 -0.50 11.09 -0.04
CA LYS A 106 -1.44 10.16 -0.65
C LYS A 106 -1.45 8.88 0.18
N PRO A 107 -2.52 8.61 0.94
CA PRO A 107 -2.71 7.35 1.63
C PRO A 107 -2.80 6.20 0.62
N ASP A 108 -2.34 5.01 1.03
CA ASP A 108 -2.14 3.93 0.08
C ASP A 108 -3.45 3.41 -0.52
N ILE A 109 -4.48 3.12 0.28
CA ILE A 109 -5.67 2.41 -0.21
C ILE A 109 -6.95 2.98 0.42
N TYR A 110 -7.97 3.15 -0.41
CA TYR A 110 -9.35 3.40 0.01
C TYR A 110 -10.23 2.21 -0.31
N VAL A 111 -11.14 1.85 0.60
CA VAL A 111 -12.03 0.69 0.46
C VAL A 111 -13.43 1.05 0.91
N GLU A 112 -14.43 0.63 0.15
CA GLU A 112 -15.85 0.61 0.54
C GLU A 112 -16.30 -0.83 0.72
N CYS A 113 -16.92 -1.11 1.86
CA CYS A 113 -17.46 -2.43 2.18
C CYS A 113 -18.98 -2.35 2.37
N GLU A 114 -19.67 -3.40 1.95
CA GLU A 114 -21.07 -3.64 2.26
C GLU A 114 -21.22 -5.06 2.79
N TYR A 115 -21.74 -5.17 4.01
CA TYR A 115 -21.90 -6.45 4.70
C TYR A 115 -23.29 -7.04 4.46
N ALA A 116 -23.46 -8.33 4.79
CA ALA A 116 -24.72 -9.06 4.56
C ALA A 116 -25.95 -8.48 5.29
N ASP A 117 -25.74 -7.75 6.38
CA ASP A 117 -26.77 -7.04 7.14
C ASP A 117 -27.12 -5.66 6.57
N GLY A 118 -26.51 -5.27 5.45
CA GLY A 118 -26.68 -3.96 4.80
C GLY A 118 -25.80 -2.85 5.40
N THR A 119 -24.99 -3.15 6.41
CA THR A 119 -24.04 -2.18 6.98
C THR A 119 -23.01 -1.80 5.93
N ARG A 120 -22.71 -0.50 5.82
CA ARG A 120 -21.69 0.03 4.92
C ARG A 120 -20.60 0.71 5.72
N GLU A 121 -19.35 0.40 5.35
CA GLU A 121 -18.17 1.02 5.94
C GLU A 121 -17.23 1.52 4.85
N ARG A 122 -16.53 2.59 5.16
CA ARG A 122 -15.48 3.16 4.31
C ARG A 122 -14.19 3.24 5.10
N TRP A 123 -13.11 2.81 4.48
CA TRP A 123 -11.80 2.74 5.11
C TRP A 123 -10.75 3.44 4.27
N LEU A 124 -9.90 4.22 4.92
CA LEU A 124 -8.64 4.73 4.37
C LEU A 124 -7.50 4.01 5.07
N ILE A 125 -6.65 3.36 4.30
CA ILE A 125 -5.65 2.42 4.81
C ILE A 125 -4.26 2.88 4.38
N GLU A 126 -3.35 2.96 5.34
CA GLU A 126 -1.90 3.08 5.12
C GLU A 126 -1.24 1.74 5.43
N VAL A 127 -0.43 1.26 4.51
CA VAL A 127 0.33 0.01 4.69
C VAL A 127 1.74 0.34 5.15
N LYS A 128 2.04 0.11 6.45
CA LYS A 128 3.33 0.53 7.02
C LYS A 128 3.87 -0.45 8.05
N PRO A 129 5.09 -1.01 7.86
CA PRO A 129 5.72 -1.82 8.89
C PRO A 129 5.87 -1.07 10.21
N VAL A 130 5.64 -1.75 11.35
CA VAL A 130 5.74 -1.17 12.70
C VAL A 130 7.06 -0.43 12.93
N ALA A 131 8.16 -0.91 12.33
CA ALA A 131 9.46 -0.27 12.45
C ALA A 131 9.49 1.21 11.99
N TYR A 132 8.52 1.66 11.19
CA TYR A 132 8.39 3.04 10.71
C TYR A 132 7.44 3.90 11.57
N SER A 133 6.81 3.31 12.57
CA SER A 133 5.98 4.00 13.57
C SER A 133 6.64 4.12 14.94
N VAL A 134 7.82 3.49 15.13
CA VAL A 134 8.52 3.50 16.41
C VAL A 134 9.73 4.43 16.35
N MET A 135 9.76 5.42 17.25
CA MET A 135 10.90 6.31 17.38
C MET A 135 12.16 5.51 17.72
N PRO A 136 13.27 5.72 17.00
CA PRO A 136 14.52 5.02 17.28
C PRO A 136 15.11 5.51 18.62
N GLN A 137 15.86 4.63 19.27
CA GLN A 137 16.64 5.02 20.44
C GLN A 137 17.90 5.77 20.00
N ALA A 138 18.21 6.85 20.72
CA ALA A 138 19.45 7.61 20.50
C ALA A 138 20.69 6.70 20.75
N PRO A 139 21.73 6.83 19.94
CA PRO A 139 23.00 6.14 20.22
C PRO A 139 23.57 6.53 21.57
N LYS A 140 24.06 5.56 22.32
CA LYS A 140 24.75 5.83 23.60
C LYS A 140 25.94 6.76 23.36
N PRO A 141 26.15 7.79 24.20
CA PRO A 141 27.29 8.66 24.10
C PRO A 141 28.61 7.88 24.12
N LEU A 142 29.65 8.45 23.51
CA LEU A 142 30.98 7.90 23.57
C LEU A 142 31.60 8.13 24.96
N ALA A 143 32.38 7.15 25.42
CA ALA A 143 33.19 7.31 26.61
C ALA A 143 34.38 8.24 26.31
N GLU A 144 34.91 8.85 27.33
CA GLU A 144 36.17 9.59 27.26
C GLU A 144 37.32 8.68 26.76
N GLY A 145 38.16 9.17 25.85
CA GLY A 145 39.22 8.37 25.24
C GLY A 145 38.80 7.42 24.13
N ALA A 146 37.58 7.60 23.55
CA ALA A 146 37.11 6.77 22.45
C ALA A 146 38.10 6.80 21.25
N THR A 147 38.34 5.63 20.66
CA THR A 147 39.19 5.48 19.47
C THR A 147 38.55 6.10 18.24
N ALA A 148 39.37 6.47 17.23
CA ALA A 148 38.85 7.02 15.96
C ALA A 148 37.83 6.12 15.30
N LYS A 149 37.97 4.78 15.38
CA LYS A 149 36.99 3.81 14.87
C LYS A 149 35.64 3.89 15.62
N GLN A 150 35.71 4.06 16.95
CA GLN A 150 34.45 4.22 17.76
C GLN A 150 33.76 5.53 17.46
N VAL A 151 34.51 6.63 17.29
CA VAL A 151 33.97 7.93 16.87
C VAL A 151 33.28 7.82 15.51
N SER A 152 33.96 7.24 14.52
CA SER A 152 33.38 7.04 13.17
C SER A 152 32.08 6.21 13.21
N ASN A 153 32.07 5.11 13.97
CA ASN A 153 30.89 4.27 14.13
C ASN A 153 29.74 4.99 14.86
N PHE A 154 30.06 5.80 15.85
CA PHE A 154 29.05 6.63 16.53
C PHE A 154 28.44 7.65 15.59
N GLN A 155 29.24 8.37 14.79
CA GLN A 155 28.77 9.31 13.79
C GLN A 155 27.80 8.66 12.80
N LYS A 156 28.15 7.48 12.26
CA LYS A 156 27.27 6.73 11.35
C LYS A 156 25.94 6.35 12.01
N ARG A 157 25.97 5.87 13.26
CA ARG A 157 24.76 5.54 14.02
C ARG A 157 23.91 6.77 14.31
N ASN A 158 24.55 7.90 14.63
CA ASN A 158 23.84 9.15 14.90
C ASN A 158 23.15 9.69 13.66
N ILE A 159 23.80 9.66 12.49
CA ILE A 159 23.18 10.03 11.20
C ILE A 159 21.97 9.12 10.89
N ALA A 160 22.11 7.80 11.09
CA ALA A 160 21.02 6.86 10.89
C ALA A 160 19.85 7.09 11.85
N TYR A 161 20.15 7.40 13.11
CA TYR A 161 19.18 7.78 14.13
C TYR A 161 18.39 9.04 13.73
N GLN A 162 19.11 10.12 13.35
CA GLN A 162 18.48 11.38 12.94
C GLN A 162 17.56 11.17 11.73
N ARG A 163 18.05 10.48 10.69
CA ARG A 163 17.25 10.18 9.49
C ARG A 163 15.98 9.41 9.85
N LYS A 164 16.11 8.34 10.62
CA LYS A 164 14.95 7.54 11.03
C LYS A 164 13.98 8.32 11.91
N SER A 165 14.47 9.20 12.79
CA SER A 165 13.60 10.07 13.60
C SER A 165 12.80 11.04 12.73
N MET A 166 13.41 11.61 11.69
CA MET A 166 12.73 12.48 10.73
C MET A 166 11.67 11.72 9.93
N ASP A 167 11.97 10.49 9.50
CA ASP A 167 11.01 9.63 8.79
C ASP A 167 9.78 9.33 9.66
N VAL A 168 10.01 8.95 10.92
CA VAL A 168 8.93 8.68 11.88
C VAL A 168 8.11 9.94 12.15
N ALA A 169 8.74 11.08 12.41
CA ALA A 169 8.05 12.37 12.62
C ALA A 169 7.19 12.76 11.40
N THR A 170 7.70 12.53 10.19
CA THR A 170 6.97 12.78 8.95
C THR A 170 5.77 11.84 8.81
N ASN A 171 5.91 10.55 9.14
CA ASN A 171 4.81 9.60 9.12
C ASN A 171 3.70 10.00 10.09
N TYR A 172 4.03 10.37 11.32
CA TYR A 172 3.03 10.85 12.29
C TYR A 172 2.27 12.08 11.79
N ALA A 173 2.97 13.06 11.20
CA ALA A 173 2.32 14.25 10.65
C ALA A 173 1.36 13.93 9.49
N LYS A 174 1.72 12.96 8.64
CA LYS A 174 0.85 12.45 7.57
C LYS A 174 -0.38 11.74 8.13
N TRP A 175 -0.18 10.87 9.12
CA TRP A 175 -1.26 10.07 9.71
C TRP A 175 -2.25 10.93 10.52
N ASP A 176 -1.76 11.92 11.26
CA ASP A 176 -2.62 12.90 11.92
C ASP A 176 -3.50 13.66 10.92
N ALA A 177 -2.93 14.07 9.79
CA ALA A 177 -3.70 14.72 8.74
C ALA A 177 -4.72 13.78 8.08
N ALA A 178 -4.35 12.50 7.84
CA ALA A 178 -5.26 11.50 7.30
C ALA A 178 -6.40 11.16 8.27
N GLU A 179 -6.12 11.01 9.56
CA GLU A 179 -7.13 10.76 10.59
C GLU A 179 -8.13 11.91 10.68
N LYS A 180 -7.68 13.16 10.69
CA LYS A 180 -8.55 14.34 10.67
C LYS A 180 -9.40 14.39 9.40
N TRP A 181 -8.81 14.08 8.26
CA TRP A 181 -9.54 13.98 7.00
C TRP A 181 -10.63 12.91 7.07
N CYS A 182 -10.32 11.75 7.60
CA CYS A 182 -11.26 10.64 7.79
C CYS A 182 -12.43 11.02 8.69
N GLN A 183 -12.15 11.68 9.83
CA GLN A 183 -13.19 12.17 10.75
C GLN A 183 -14.17 13.13 10.06
N LEU A 184 -13.65 14.06 9.24
CA LEU A 184 -14.49 15.01 8.50
C LEU A 184 -15.37 14.36 7.42
N HIS A 185 -14.91 13.23 6.84
CA HIS A 185 -15.61 12.57 5.74
C HIS A 185 -16.40 11.32 6.17
N GLY A 186 -16.41 10.97 7.46
CA GLY A 186 -17.05 9.76 7.97
C GLY A 186 -16.41 8.48 7.41
N VAL A 187 -15.09 8.45 7.32
CA VAL A 187 -14.27 7.33 6.86
C VAL A 187 -13.47 6.79 8.03
N ASN A 188 -13.34 5.48 8.16
CA ASN A 188 -12.48 4.86 9.17
C ASN A 188 -11.01 4.95 8.74
N TRP A 189 -10.11 5.21 9.70
CA TRP A 189 -8.67 5.24 9.46
C TRP A 189 -7.99 3.98 9.98
N LEU A 190 -7.08 3.39 9.20
CA LEU A 190 -6.34 2.20 9.60
C LEU A 190 -4.89 2.26 9.12
N ILE A 191 -3.94 2.06 10.04
CA ILE A 191 -2.55 1.75 9.69
C ILE A 191 -2.37 0.24 9.75
N LEU A 192 -2.17 -0.38 8.60
CA LEU A 192 -2.00 -1.81 8.45
C LEU A 192 -0.52 -2.19 8.61
N ASN A 193 -0.21 -3.04 9.58
CA ASN A 193 1.15 -3.46 9.90
C ASN A 193 1.19 -4.93 10.36
N GLU A 194 2.38 -5.43 10.72
CA GLU A 194 2.61 -6.83 11.11
C GLU A 194 1.71 -7.29 12.27
N SER A 195 1.29 -6.39 13.15
CA SER A 195 0.52 -6.76 14.35
C SER A 195 -0.98 -6.89 14.09
N ASN A 196 -1.50 -6.25 13.03
CA ASN A 196 -2.94 -6.23 12.73
C ASN A 196 -3.33 -6.81 11.37
N THR A 197 -2.37 -7.31 10.56
CA THR A 197 -2.64 -7.98 9.28
C THR A 197 -3.15 -9.40 9.42
N MET A 198 -2.99 -10.04 10.57
CA MET A 198 -3.33 -11.46 10.76
C MET A 198 -4.81 -11.78 10.45
N GLY A 199 -5.72 -10.82 10.63
CA GLY A 199 -7.13 -10.96 10.28
C GLY A 199 -7.43 -10.86 8.78
N LEU A 200 -6.66 -10.05 8.04
CA LEU A 200 -6.85 -9.81 6.61
C LEU A 200 -6.23 -10.90 5.74
N PHE A 201 -5.14 -11.51 6.21
CA PHE A 201 -4.35 -12.46 5.42
C PHE A 201 -4.35 -13.88 5.98
N SER A 202 -4.90 -14.12 7.16
CA SER A 202 -5.17 -15.46 7.60
C SER A 202 -6.39 -15.97 6.84
N SER A 203 -6.16 -16.79 5.83
CA SER A 203 -7.16 -17.76 5.43
C SER A 203 -7.49 -18.58 6.68
N LYS A 204 -8.54 -18.23 7.42
CA LYS A 204 -9.17 -19.21 8.30
C LYS A 204 -9.57 -20.36 7.39
N LYS A 205 -8.74 -21.40 7.35
CA LYS A 205 -9.17 -22.71 6.94
C LYS A 205 -10.33 -23.07 7.86
N GLY A 206 -11.49 -23.16 7.26
CA GLY A 206 -12.61 -23.97 7.68
C GLY A 206 -13.24 -23.66 9.03
N VAL A 207 -14.45 -23.25 9.02
CA VAL A 207 -15.53 -24.02 9.68
C VAL A 207 -16.58 -24.24 8.62
#